data_261570d936c63d61018d8f0133a83cda
#
_entry.id   261570d936c63d61018d8f0133a83cda
#
_cell.length_a   1.000
_cell.length_b   1.000
_cell.length_c   1.000
_cell.angle_alpha   90.00
_cell.angle_beta   90.00
_cell.angle_gamma   90.00
#
_symmetry.space_group_name_H-M   'P 1'
#
loop_
_entity.id
_entity.type
_entity.pdbx_description
1 polymer ?
#
loop_
_entity_poly.entity_id
_entity_poly.type
_entity_poly.pdbx_seq_one_letter_code
_entity_poly.pdbx_strand_id
1 'polypeptide(L)'
;MSPYLTPSGKWLFASGALFTIFGALAREPVLVLLGQVPWWVLLGAMMLILTQSRALQRRQVVLGVDGAPGPLRIRYGQRYRLPISVSNASTDRLGALALEPVTSGGICVESGPTLGGLAPGHKVSVPVVLETRHVGRASLQGFEVVLRGRLGLVETRDYLPCVQVIEIFPKLTHGAQRRARARLASAARPRRAVARAAASGTDLRELRDYQPGDPLRTVAWKATVRQRRLIAREFDDERTHRRLFALDISTSMLSGTPPGRKFDEVIHHVVEQARDALERGDEVALLTFDHAIFGRVETGSGAPHLQRMLRHLVGLRSIVDARRTAWDEAAVERFIADYLLIQERLDFRRQQGLEAAVDTRLLRRWLRAQLPWELARWASDAESHGVIDAQVSDARRFARLRGLELPPPSEMRAGTKVAGLQAVFEEALRMGRGPLQLVIYSDLCGLNEVDALERYVRLARRRGVDARVVAPFTPAFGVEDIPFEAHHERIREIFSIAEADDRAGTASRVEALGVPVALVGPDALRGEGVL
;
A
#
# COMPACT_ATOMS: atom_id res chain seq x y z
N MET A 1 11.92 -8.15 -31.99
CA MET A 1 12.55 -6.87 -31.57
C MET A 1 12.95 -6.11 -32.80
N SER A 2 12.41 -4.92 -32.96
CA SER A 2 12.82 -4.00 -34.05
C SER A 2 13.84 -3.01 -33.46
N PRO A 3 15.02 -2.87 -34.11
CA PRO A 3 15.97 -1.84 -33.75
C PRO A 3 15.43 -0.46 -34.15
N TYR A 4 15.68 0.55 -33.32
CA TYR A 4 15.26 1.93 -33.54
C TYR A 4 16.49 2.81 -33.78
N LEU A 5 16.34 3.81 -34.63
CA LEU A 5 17.37 4.83 -34.82
C LEU A 5 17.34 5.81 -33.64
N THR A 6 18.47 6.04 -33.03
CA THR A 6 18.66 7.14 -32.07
C THR A 6 18.54 8.50 -32.78
N PRO A 7 18.41 9.63 -32.05
CA PRO A 7 18.45 10.95 -32.66
C PRO A 7 19.67 11.14 -33.59
N SER A 8 20.87 10.70 -33.16
CA SER A 8 22.07 10.75 -33.99
C SER A 8 21.96 9.87 -35.24
N GLY A 9 21.37 8.69 -35.14
CA GLY A 9 21.10 7.81 -36.27
C GLY A 9 20.10 8.41 -37.27
N LYS A 10 19.07 9.11 -36.79
CA LYS A 10 18.11 9.84 -37.65
C LYS A 10 18.78 10.97 -38.41
N TRP A 11 19.65 11.74 -37.73
CA TRP A 11 20.44 12.79 -38.39
C TRP A 11 21.41 12.23 -39.44
N LEU A 12 22.06 11.11 -39.14
CA LEU A 12 22.94 10.45 -40.10
C LEU A 12 22.17 9.92 -41.32
N PHE A 13 20.97 9.36 -41.10
CA PHE A 13 20.07 8.93 -42.17
C PHE A 13 19.63 10.11 -43.07
N ALA A 14 19.22 11.21 -42.42
CA ALA A 14 18.78 12.41 -43.13
C ALA A 14 19.92 13.07 -43.92
N SER A 15 21.16 13.10 -43.40
CA SER A 15 22.30 13.62 -44.11
C SER A 15 22.64 12.79 -45.36
N GLY A 16 22.56 11.44 -45.25
CA GLY A 16 22.74 10.56 -46.40
C GLY A 16 21.71 10.84 -47.50
N ALA A 17 20.44 11.01 -47.12
CA ALA A 17 19.38 11.37 -48.05
C ALA A 17 19.62 12.73 -48.73
N LEU A 18 20.02 13.75 -47.93
CA LEU A 18 20.31 15.08 -48.44
C LEU A 18 21.45 15.07 -49.46
N PHE A 19 22.56 14.44 -49.14
CA PHE A 19 23.70 14.33 -50.08
C PHE A 19 23.34 13.55 -51.33
N THR A 20 22.58 12.49 -51.24
CA THR A 20 22.13 11.70 -52.38
C THR A 20 21.20 12.51 -53.29
N ILE A 21 20.21 13.20 -52.72
CA ILE A 21 19.27 14.03 -53.47
C ILE A 21 20.00 15.20 -54.12
N PHE A 22 20.84 15.90 -53.38
CA PHE A 22 21.60 17.04 -53.92
C PHE A 22 22.56 16.60 -55.00
N GLY A 23 23.29 15.50 -54.83
CA GLY A 23 24.18 14.93 -55.85
C GLY A 23 23.43 14.52 -57.13
N ALA A 24 22.26 13.94 -57.00
CA ALA A 24 21.39 13.59 -58.14
C ALA A 24 20.92 14.84 -58.90
N LEU A 25 20.50 15.88 -58.16
CA LEU A 25 20.07 17.15 -58.75
C LEU A 25 21.23 17.89 -59.45
N ALA A 26 22.42 17.90 -58.81
CA ALA A 26 23.60 18.51 -59.33
C ALA A 26 24.27 17.67 -60.46
N ARG A 27 23.80 16.45 -60.70
CA ARG A 27 24.41 15.46 -61.62
C ARG A 27 25.87 15.10 -61.28
N GLU A 28 26.19 15.19 -59.99
CA GLU A 28 27.54 14.92 -59.47
C GLU A 28 27.62 13.51 -58.85
N PRO A 29 28.17 12.50 -59.54
CA PRO A 29 28.17 11.11 -59.08
C PRO A 29 28.94 10.91 -57.76
N VAL A 30 29.95 11.73 -57.50
CA VAL A 30 30.73 11.67 -56.25
C VAL A 30 29.88 12.01 -55.03
N LEU A 31 29.02 13.00 -55.13
CA LEU A 31 28.10 13.37 -54.04
C LEU A 31 27.07 12.29 -53.78
N VAL A 32 26.57 11.62 -54.83
CA VAL A 32 25.67 10.47 -54.70
C VAL A 32 26.35 9.33 -53.97
N LEU A 33 27.59 9.01 -54.31
CA LEU A 33 28.36 7.97 -53.65
C LEU A 33 28.67 8.32 -52.16
N LEU A 34 29.01 9.56 -51.89
CA LEU A 34 29.20 10.04 -50.53
C LEU A 34 27.88 9.95 -49.70
N GLY A 35 26.75 10.21 -50.29
CA GLY A 35 25.46 10.08 -49.69
C GLY A 35 25.06 8.63 -49.31
N GLN A 36 25.68 7.62 -49.95
CA GLN A 36 25.48 6.20 -49.59
C GLN A 36 26.23 5.79 -48.32
N VAL A 37 27.35 6.43 -47.98
CA VAL A 37 28.22 6.06 -46.85
C VAL A 37 27.43 6.07 -45.53
N PRO A 38 26.64 7.09 -45.16
CA PRO A 38 25.83 7.08 -43.96
C PRO A 38 24.90 5.87 -43.84
N TRP A 39 24.33 5.42 -44.94
CA TRP A 39 23.40 4.28 -44.95
C TRP A 39 24.12 2.95 -44.75
N TRP A 40 25.34 2.78 -45.33
CA TRP A 40 26.16 1.60 -45.07
C TRP A 40 26.62 1.54 -43.61
N VAL A 41 26.95 2.70 -43.00
CA VAL A 41 27.29 2.80 -41.59
C VAL A 41 26.08 2.41 -40.72
N LEU A 42 24.89 2.90 -41.04
CA LEU A 42 23.67 2.53 -40.34
C LEU A 42 23.33 1.05 -40.48
N LEU A 43 23.49 0.49 -41.69
CA LEU A 43 23.26 -0.94 -41.93
C LEU A 43 24.23 -1.79 -41.10
N GLY A 44 25.52 -1.44 -41.07
CA GLY A 44 26.52 -2.10 -40.23
C GLY A 44 26.19 -2.00 -38.72
N ALA A 45 25.78 -0.81 -38.26
CA ALA A 45 25.37 -0.59 -36.89
C ALA A 45 24.10 -1.44 -36.53
N MET A 46 23.17 -1.56 -37.49
CA MET A 46 21.95 -2.36 -37.34
C MET A 46 22.26 -3.86 -37.26
N MET A 47 23.15 -4.35 -38.12
CA MET A 47 23.64 -5.74 -38.07
C MET A 47 24.31 -6.07 -36.75
N LEU A 48 25.18 -5.17 -36.27
CA LEU A 48 25.89 -5.35 -35.01
C LEU A 48 24.91 -5.39 -33.80
N ILE A 49 23.90 -4.52 -33.75
CA ILE A 49 22.95 -4.53 -32.64
C ILE A 49 22.04 -5.75 -32.71
N LEU A 50 21.70 -6.27 -33.87
CA LEU A 50 20.92 -7.49 -34.03
C LEU A 50 21.66 -8.71 -33.49
N THR A 51 23.00 -8.81 -33.63
CA THR A 51 23.77 -9.89 -32.99
C THR A 51 23.74 -9.78 -31.48
N GLN A 52 23.93 -8.59 -30.94
CA GLN A 52 23.85 -8.34 -29.49
C GLN A 52 22.45 -8.54 -28.91
N SER A 53 21.40 -8.17 -29.64
CA SER A 53 20.02 -8.36 -29.21
C SER A 53 19.63 -9.85 -29.09
N ARG A 54 20.28 -10.73 -29.83
CA ARG A 54 20.10 -12.18 -29.70
C ARG A 54 20.49 -12.68 -28.31
N ALA A 55 21.50 -12.07 -27.67
CA ALA A 55 21.89 -12.41 -26.30
C ALA A 55 20.77 -12.08 -25.29
N LEU A 56 20.08 -10.93 -25.46
CA LEU A 56 18.90 -10.58 -24.66
C LEU A 56 17.76 -11.57 -24.92
N GLN A 57 17.43 -11.83 -26.19
CA GLN A 57 16.36 -12.76 -26.59
C GLN A 57 16.57 -14.18 -26.05
N ARG A 58 17.82 -14.66 -26.04
CA ARG A 58 18.18 -15.98 -25.52
C ARG A 58 18.30 -16.02 -23.99
N ARG A 59 17.94 -14.93 -23.29
CA ARG A 59 18.07 -14.80 -21.85
C ARG A 59 19.49 -15.06 -21.32
N GLN A 60 20.49 -14.76 -22.12
CA GLN A 60 21.89 -14.85 -21.71
C GLN A 60 22.33 -13.66 -20.86
N VAL A 61 21.50 -12.61 -20.82
CA VAL A 61 21.62 -11.52 -19.83
C VAL A 61 20.65 -11.83 -18.72
N VAL A 62 21.17 -12.01 -17.51
CA VAL A 62 20.39 -12.39 -16.34
C VAL A 62 20.45 -11.24 -15.32
N LEU A 63 19.29 -10.79 -14.91
CA LEU A 63 19.12 -9.87 -13.80
C LEU A 63 18.81 -10.65 -12.53
N GLY A 64 19.37 -10.22 -11.42
CA GLY A 64 19.12 -10.78 -10.10
C GLY A 64 19.20 -9.72 -9.02
N VAL A 65 18.46 -9.93 -7.95
CA VAL A 65 18.60 -9.11 -6.74
C VAL A 65 19.66 -9.75 -5.87
N ASP A 66 20.71 -8.98 -5.52
CA ASP A 66 21.73 -9.47 -4.60
C ASP A 66 21.21 -9.33 -3.17
N GLY A 67 20.84 -10.45 -2.53
CA GLY A 67 20.31 -10.45 -1.16
C GLY A 67 19.68 -11.78 -0.76
N ALA A 68 19.09 -11.82 0.43
CA ALA A 68 18.39 -12.99 0.92
C ALA A 68 17.10 -13.24 0.12
N PRO A 69 16.74 -14.49 -0.17
CA PRO A 69 15.48 -14.82 -0.80
C PRO A 69 14.32 -14.43 0.12
N GLY A 70 13.30 -13.79 -0.44
CA GLY A 70 12.10 -13.41 0.29
C GLY A 70 11.65 -11.96 0.04
N PRO A 71 10.57 -11.53 0.67
CA PRO A 71 10.09 -10.16 0.55
C PRO A 71 11.06 -9.18 1.23
N LEU A 72 11.39 -8.10 0.53
CA LEU A 72 12.15 -7.00 1.09
C LEU A 72 11.24 -6.19 2.01
N ARG A 73 11.67 -5.95 3.24
CA ARG A 73 10.91 -5.20 4.24
C ARG A 73 11.49 -3.80 4.41
N ILE A 74 10.73 -2.79 4.03
CA ILE A 74 11.14 -1.39 4.16
C ILE A 74 10.06 -0.57 4.86
N ARG A 75 10.44 0.58 5.41
CA ARG A 75 9.50 1.50 6.06
C ARG A 75 9.05 2.57 5.08
N TYR A 76 7.80 2.98 5.19
CA TYR A 76 7.23 4.08 4.44
C TYR A 76 8.06 5.37 4.58
N GLY A 77 8.26 6.06 3.46
CA GLY A 77 9.08 7.27 3.37
C GLY A 77 10.59 7.04 3.47
N GLN A 78 11.04 5.79 3.48
CA GLN A 78 12.45 5.43 3.48
C GLN A 78 12.93 5.20 2.05
N ARG A 79 14.05 5.84 1.68
CA ARG A 79 14.77 5.52 0.45
C ARG A 79 15.63 4.28 0.69
N TYR A 80 15.49 3.29 -0.17
CA TYR A 80 16.25 2.05 -0.08
C TYR A 80 17.07 1.82 -1.35
N ARG A 81 18.34 1.47 -1.18
CA ARG A 81 19.23 1.12 -2.28
C ARG A 81 19.23 -0.40 -2.47
N LEU A 82 18.55 -0.85 -3.52
CA LEU A 82 18.48 -2.26 -3.88
C LEU A 82 19.62 -2.61 -4.84
N PRO A 83 20.57 -3.49 -4.46
CA PRO A 83 21.62 -3.93 -5.36
C PRO A 83 21.06 -4.91 -6.38
N ILE A 84 21.12 -4.55 -7.65
CA ILE A 84 20.73 -5.39 -8.78
C ILE A 84 21.98 -5.88 -9.48
N SER A 85 22.14 -7.18 -9.59
CA SER A 85 23.21 -7.79 -10.36
C SER A 85 22.78 -7.99 -11.81
N VAL A 86 23.64 -7.61 -12.71
CA VAL A 86 23.51 -7.82 -14.16
C VAL A 86 24.65 -8.71 -14.60
N SER A 87 24.35 -9.87 -15.15
CA SER A 87 25.36 -10.81 -15.64
C SER A 87 25.16 -11.09 -17.14
N ASN A 88 26.26 -11.15 -17.87
CA ASN A 88 26.29 -11.49 -19.28
C ASN A 88 26.88 -12.89 -19.47
N ALA A 89 26.00 -13.88 -19.68
CA ALA A 89 26.40 -15.25 -19.98
C ALA A 89 26.62 -15.49 -21.50
N SER A 90 26.53 -14.45 -22.33
CA SER A 90 26.81 -14.58 -23.77
C SER A 90 28.29 -14.53 -24.07
N THR A 91 28.65 -14.95 -25.27
CA THR A 91 30.02 -14.85 -25.80
C THR A 91 30.37 -13.45 -26.30
N ASP A 92 29.39 -12.60 -26.49
CA ASP A 92 29.55 -11.27 -27.07
C ASP A 92 29.62 -10.18 -26.00
N ARG A 93 30.45 -9.17 -26.26
CA ARG A 93 30.47 -7.95 -25.46
C ARG A 93 29.25 -7.10 -25.81
N LEU A 94 28.40 -6.82 -24.82
CA LEU A 94 27.25 -5.95 -24.99
C LEU A 94 27.67 -4.48 -25.01
N GLY A 95 26.90 -3.66 -25.74
CA GLY A 95 27.01 -2.21 -25.75
C GLY A 95 26.54 -1.59 -24.43
N ALA A 96 26.30 -0.29 -24.44
CA ALA A 96 25.74 0.38 -23.27
C ALA A 96 24.32 -0.10 -23.00
N LEU A 97 24.03 -0.40 -21.73
CA LEU A 97 22.73 -0.86 -21.23
C LEU A 97 22.15 0.21 -20.32
N ALA A 98 20.94 0.68 -20.62
CA ALA A 98 20.14 1.44 -19.67
C ALA A 98 19.03 0.52 -19.12
N LEU A 99 18.87 0.51 -17.82
CA LEU A 99 17.89 -0.33 -17.13
C LEU A 99 16.77 0.57 -16.60
N GLU A 100 15.61 0.55 -17.24
CA GLU A 100 14.42 1.28 -16.80
C GLU A 100 13.58 0.37 -15.93
N PRO A 101 13.45 0.63 -14.61
CA PRO A 101 12.73 -0.27 -13.71
C PRO A 101 11.23 -0.20 -13.95
N VAL A 102 10.59 -1.37 -13.96
CA VAL A 102 9.14 -1.55 -14.03
C VAL A 102 8.65 -1.94 -12.64
N THR A 103 7.88 -1.04 -12.02
CA THR A 103 7.41 -1.20 -10.64
C THR A 103 5.89 -1.13 -10.56
N SER A 104 5.32 -1.70 -9.50
CA SER A 104 3.92 -1.44 -9.14
C SER A 104 3.77 -0.03 -8.53
N GLY A 105 2.56 0.51 -8.49
CA GLY A 105 2.26 1.88 -8.03
C GLY A 105 2.67 2.24 -6.60
N GLY A 106 3.08 1.26 -5.78
CA GLY A 106 3.56 1.46 -4.40
C GLY A 106 4.99 1.98 -4.29
N ILE A 107 5.76 1.96 -5.38
CA ILE A 107 7.16 2.32 -5.41
C ILE A 107 7.43 3.27 -6.57
N CYS A 108 8.30 4.23 -6.33
CA CYS A 108 8.89 5.07 -7.36
C CYS A 108 10.39 4.81 -7.42
N VAL A 109 10.95 4.88 -8.62
CA VAL A 109 12.39 4.85 -8.85
C VAL A 109 12.78 6.15 -9.53
N GLU A 110 13.77 6.87 -8.98
CA GLU A 110 14.14 8.19 -9.49
C GLU A 110 14.72 8.11 -10.91
N SER A 111 15.55 7.10 -11.16
CA SER A 111 16.14 6.83 -12.48
C SER A 111 16.73 5.43 -12.51
N GLY A 112 16.63 4.80 -13.68
CA GLY A 112 17.28 3.53 -13.92
C GLY A 112 18.81 3.67 -14.05
N PRO A 113 19.62 2.71 -13.60
CA PRO A 113 21.05 2.74 -13.77
C PRO A 113 21.46 2.51 -15.23
N THR A 114 22.56 3.14 -15.64
CA THR A 114 23.18 2.92 -16.95
C THR A 114 24.53 2.23 -16.79
N LEU A 115 24.78 1.23 -17.63
CA LEU A 115 26.05 0.49 -17.70
C LEU A 115 26.76 0.84 -19.00
N GLY A 116 28.04 1.16 -18.96
CA GLY A 116 28.84 1.54 -20.13
C GLY A 116 29.18 0.38 -21.10
N GLY A 117 28.71 -0.81 -20.78
CA GLY A 117 28.91 -2.03 -21.55
C GLY A 117 29.26 -3.22 -20.64
N LEU A 118 28.95 -4.43 -21.07
CA LEU A 118 29.15 -5.64 -20.26
C LEU A 118 29.91 -6.70 -21.03
N ALA A 119 31.11 -7.04 -20.55
CA ALA A 119 31.93 -8.07 -21.17
C ALA A 119 31.34 -9.48 -20.96
N PRO A 120 31.69 -10.46 -21.83
CA PRO A 120 31.31 -11.85 -21.66
C PRO A 120 31.70 -12.38 -20.28
N GLY A 121 30.82 -13.13 -19.63
CA GLY A 121 31.05 -13.76 -18.32
C GLY A 121 31.16 -12.78 -17.15
N HIS A 122 31.03 -11.47 -17.36
CA HIS A 122 31.11 -10.50 -16.28
C HIS A 122 29.73 -10.30 -15.58
N LYS A 123 29.82 -10.11 -14.26
CA LYS A 123 28.69 -9.72 -13.39
C LYS A 123 29.02 -8.35 -12.78
N VAL A 124 28.07 -7.42 -12.87
CA VAL A 124 28.16 -6.08 -12.29
C VAL A 124 26.97 -5.86 -11.40
N SER A 125 27.17 -5.32 -10.21
CA SER A 125 26.10 -4.92 -9.30
C SER A 125 25.89 -3.42 -9.38
N VAL A 126 24.65 -2.99 -9.58
CA VAL A 126 24.24 -1.59 -9.67
C VAL A 126 23.14 -1.29 -8.67
N PRO A 127 23.21 -0.21 -7.90
CA PRO A 127 22.17 0.15 -6.97
C PRO A 127 21.00 0.81 -7.70
N VAL A 128 19.80 0.36 -7.37
CA VAL A 128 18.52 1.00 -7.74
C VAL A 128 17.95 1.64 -6.51
N VAL A 129 17.66 2.94 -6.57
CA VAL A 129 17.08 3.68 -5.45
C VAL A 129 15.56 3.62 -5.53
N LEU A 130 14.98 2.92 -4.57
CA LEU A 130 13.54 2.78 -4.41
C LEU A 130 13.03 3.80 -3.40
N GLU A 131 11.96 4.49 -3.72
CA GLU A 131 11.21 5.36 -2.83
C GLU A 131 9.80 4.83 -2.67
N THR A 132 9.33 4.74 -1.42
CA THR A 132 8.02 4.18 -1.12
C THR A 132 6.94 5.25 -1.14
N ARG A 133 5.82 4.98 -1.81
CA ARG A 133 4.68 5.90 -1.97
C ARG A 133 3.49 5.57 -1.09
N HIS A 134 3.27 4.29 -0.75
CA HIS A 134 2.19 3.88 0.15
C HIS A 134 2.57 2.68 1.00
N VAL A 135 1.81 2.50 2.09
CA VAL A 135 1.89 1.31 2.94
C VAL A 135 1.25 0.13 2.23
N GLY A 136 1.86 -1.04 2.35
CA GLY A 136 1.32 -2.25 1.75
C GLY A 136 2.37 -3.05 1.00
N ARG A 137 1.91 -3.87 0.05
CA ARG A 137 2.77 -4.66 -0.82
C ARG A 137 2.95 -3.97 -2.14
N ALA A 138 4.17 -3.96 -2.60
CA ALA A 138 4.56 -3.47 -3.90
C ALA A 138 5.58 -4.44 -4.52
N SER A 139 5.86 -4.31 -5.80
CA SER A 139 6.84 -5.15 -6.49
C SER A 139 7.68 -4.36 -7.47
N LEU A 140 8.97 -4.67 -7.49
CA LEU A 140 9.80 -4.47 -8.67
C LEU A 140 9.54 -5.68 -9.57
N GLN A 141 9.02 -5.46 -10.77
CA GLN A 141 8.66 -6.55 -11.68
C GLN A 141 9.84 -6.97 -12.56
N GLY A 142 10.66 -6.02 -12.94
CA GLY A 142 11.81 -6.22 -13.80
C GLY A 142 12.32 -4.91 -14.36
N PHE A 143 13.01 -5.01 -15.49
CA PHE A 143 13.60 -3.84 -16.16
C PHE A 143 13.33 -3.87 -17.66
N GLU A 144 12.91 -2.75 -18.21
CA GLU A 144 13.03 -2.49 -19.63
C GLU A 144 14.51 -2.15 -19.91
N VAL A 145 15.16 -3.00 -20.68
CA VAL A 145 16.57 -2.87 -20.99
C VAL A 145 16.73 -2.24 -22.35
N VAL A 146 17.29 -1.05 -22.37
CA VAL A 146 17.65 -0.35 -23.61
C VAL A 146 19.12 -0.65 -23.92
N LEU A 147 19.35 -1.48 -24.92
CA LEU A 147 20.69 -1.76 -25.42
C LEU A 147 21.04 -0.77 -26.54
N ARG A 148 22.04 0.05 -26.32
CA ARG A 148 22.56 0.99 -27.32
C ARG A 148 23.78 0.42 -28.02
N GLY A 149 23.76 0.39 -29.32
CA GLY A 149 24.88 -0.05 -30.14
C GLY A 149 26.14 0.80 -29.89
N ARG A 150 27.33 0.23 -30.12
CA ARG A 150 28.63 0.87 -29.86
C ARG A 150 28.80 2.24 -30.53
N LEU A 151 28.22 2.43 -31.70
CA LEU A 151 28.28 3.70 -32.43
C LEU A 151 27.23 4.71 -31.95
N GLY A 152 26.32 4.32 -31.01
CA GLY A 152 25.26 5.19 -30.53
C GLY A 152 24.19 5.54 -31.56
N LEU A 153 24.18 4.91 -32.74
CA LEU A 153 23.28 5.23 -33.86
C LEU A 153 21.96 4.46 -33.82
N VAL A 154 21.99 3.28 -33.20
CA VAL A 154 20.84 2.34 -33.14
C VAL A 154 20.70 1.83 -31.72
N GLU A 155 19.46 1.67 -31.28
CA GLU A 155 19.11 1.07 -29.97
C GLU A 155 18.02 0.00 -30.14
N THR A 156 17.98 -0.94 -29.21
CA THR A 156 16.90 -1.93 -29.11
C THR A 156 16.44 -2.02 -27.67
N ARG A 157 15.15 -2.34 -27.48
CA ARG A 157 14.53 -2.47 -26.16
C ARG A 157 14.07 -3.89 -25.96
N ASP A 158 14.29 -4.40 -24.77
CA ASP A 158 13.77 -5.69 -24.32
C ASP A 158 13.43 -5.63 -22.84
N TYR A 159 12.53 -6.49 -22.43
CA TYR A 159 12.18 -6.62 -21.03
C TYR A 159 12.88 -7.83 -20.40
N LEU A 160 13.53 -7.62 -19.27
CA LEU A 160 14.12 -8.68 -18.48
C LEU A 160 13.42 -8.77 -17.11
N PRO A 161 12.78 -9.90 -16.79
CA PRO A 161 12.10 -10.08 -15.51
C PRO A 161 13.12 -10.17 -14.37
N CYS A 162 12.83 -9.44 -13.28
CA CYS A 162 13.60 -9.47 -12.04
C CYS A 162 12.62 -9.16 -10.89
N VAL A 163 11.80 -10.14 -10.52
CA VAL A 163 10.72 -9.92 -9.59
C VAL A 163 11.23 -9.90 -8.16
N GLN A 164 11.06 -8.75 -7.50
CA GLN A 164 11.29 -8.58 -6.07
C GLN A 164 10.03 -8.00 -5.42
N VAL A 165 9.46 -8.75 -4.51
CA VAL A 165 8.32 -8.27 -3.72
C VAL A 165 8.83 -7.46 -2.54
N ILE A 166 8.12 -6.38 -2.25
CA ILE A 166 8.50 -5.41 -1.22
C ILE A 166 7.31 -5.19 -0.29
N GLU A 167 7.54 -5.38 1.00
CA GLU A 167 6.57 -5.08 2.06
C GLU A 167 6.92 -3.73 2.67
N ILE A 168 6.03 -2.77 2.52
CA ILE A 168 6.19 -1.39 3.00
C ILE A 168 5.40 -1.25 4.30
N PHE A 169 6.14 -1.18 5.41
CA PHE A 169 5.56 -1.04 6.74
C PHE A 169 5.29 0.43 7.06
N PRO A 170 4.25 0.72 7.87
CA PRO A 170 3.96 2.07 8.31
C PRO A 170 5.13 2.66 9.11
N LYS A 171 5.24 3.98 9.07
CA LYS A 171 6.26 4.73 9.82
C LYS A 171 5.89 4.70 11.30
N LEU A 172 6.79 4.21 12.13
CA LEU A 172 6.65 4.29 13.58
C LEU A 172 7.40 5.52 14.09
N THR A 173 6.69 6.49 14.64
CA THR A 173 7.33 7.68 15.24
C THR A 173 8.03 7.34 16.55
N HIS A 174 9.22 7.90 16.76
CA HIS A 174 10.04 7.59 17.92
C HIS A 174 9.68 8.51 19.11
N GLY A 175 9.72 7.92 20.30
CA GLY A 175 9.41 8.39 21.65
C GLY A 175 9.37 9.87 22.09
N ALA A 176 10.03 10.82 21.45
CA ALA A 176 10.00 12.22 21.87
C ALA A 176 8.72 12.96 21.43
N GLN A 177 8.31 12.77 20.18
CA GLN A 177 7.02 13.28 19.66
C GLN A 177 5.84 12.59 20.36
N ARG A 178 6.02 11.30 20.75
CA ARG A 178 5.05 10.50 21.49
C ARG A 178 4.71 11.09 22.86
N ARG A 179 5.69 11.58 23.61
CA ARG A 179 5.46 12.19 24.95
C ARG A 179 4.68 13.51 24.84
N ALA A 180 4.91 14.28 23.79
CA ALA A 180 4.16 15.51 23.52
C ALA A 180 2.69 15.19 23.17
N ARG A 181 2.44 14.18 22.33
CA ARG A 181 1.09 13.71 21.97
C ARG A 181 0.32 13.13 23.16
N ALA A 182 0.97 12.35 24.01
CA ALA A 182 0.34 11.81 25.23
C ALA A 182 -0.08 12.92 26.19
N ARG A 183 0.69 14.00 26.31
CA ARG A 183 0.33 15.17 27.12
C ARG A 183 -0.87 15.94 26.55
N LEU A 184 -0.94 16.11 25.24
CA LEU A 184 -2.07 16.78 24.57
C LEU A 184 -3.35 15.91 24.66
N ALA A 185 -3.26 14.61 24.45
CA ALA A 185 -4.38 13.68 24.58
C ALA A 185 -4.91 13.57 26.02
N SER A 186 -4.06 13.72 27.02
CA SER A 186 -4.47 13.76 28.43
C SER A 186 -5.13 15.08 28.83
N ALA A 187 -4.74 16.20 28.20
CA ALA A 187 -5.36 17.50 28.41
C ALA A 187 -6.77 17.60 27.79
N ALA A 188 -7.04 16.88 26.72
CA ALA A 188 -8.34 16.85 26.01
C ALA A 188 -9.38 15.86 26.60
N ARG A 189 -9.06 15.16 27.69
CA ARG A 189 -10.04 14.26 28.34
C ARG A 189 -11.05 15.07 29.16
N PRO A 190 -12.34 14.98 28.87
CA PRO A 190 -13.35 15.52 29.75
C PRO A 190 -13.30 14.77 31.09
N ARG A 191 -13.12 15.51 32.17
CA ARG A 191 -13.06 15.04 33.58
C ARG A 191 -14.34 14.34 34.11
N ARG A 192 -15.20 13.81 33.24
CA ARG A 192 -16.57 13.37 33.62
C ARG A 192 -16.78 11.89 33.85
N ALA A 193 -15.77 11.06 33.86
CA ALA A 193 -15.95 9.61 34.10
C ALA A 193 -15.24 9.06 35.33
N VAL A 194 -14.96 9.90 36.33
CA VAL A 194 -14.43 9.45 37.62
C VAL A 194 -15.53 9.51 38.67
N ALA A 195 -16.53 8.68 38.54
CA ALA A 195 -17.43 8.41 39.64
C ALA A 195 -17.97 6.97 39.55
N ARG A 196 -17.64 6.20 40.57
CA ARG A 196 -18.26 4.92 40.97
C ARG A 196 -17.74 3.63 40.34
N ALA A 197 -16.46 3.38 40.41
CA ALA A 197 -16.00 1.99 40.39
C ALA A 197 -14.84 1.83 41.37
N ALA A 198 -15.15 1.98 42.62
CA ALA A 198 -14.20 1.72 43.69
C ALA A 198 -14.17 0.22 44.01
N ALA A 199 -12.97 -0.29 44.25
CA ALA A 199 -12.68 -1.45 45.09
C ALA A 199 -12.39 -2.80 44.44
N SER A 200 -11.70 -2.87 43.29
CA SER A 200 -11.15 -4.16 42.82
C SER A 200 -9.68 -4.12 42.33
N GLY A 201 -8.97 -3.00 42.45
CA GLY A 201 -7.54 -2.91 42.13
C GLY A 201 -6.66 -3.64 43.15
N THR A 202 -5.54 -4.19 42.67
CA THR A 202 -4.55 -4.90 43.50
C THR A 202 -3.43 -4.02 44.01
N ASP A 203 -3.08 -2.94 43.30
CA ASP A 203 -2.00 -2.03 43.66
C ASP A 203 -2.49 -0.80 44.41
N LEU A 204 -1.84 -0.56 45.59
CA LEU A 204 -2.15 0.58 46.45
C LEU A 204 -1.57 1.87 45.82
N ARG A 205 -2.46 2.77 45.39
CA ARG A 205 -2.08 4.05 44.80
C ARG A 205 -1.77 5.09 45.85
N GLU A 206 -2.72 5.31 46.77
CA GLU A 206 -2.64 6.35 47.80
C GLU A 206 -3.48 6.01 49.01
N LEU A 207 -3.13 6.63 50.15
CA LEU A 207 -3.94 6.63 51.37
C LEU A 207 -4.60 7.99 51.49
N ARG A 208 -5.95 8.04 51.38
CA ARG A 208 -6.74 9.28 51.52
C ARG A 208 -7.68 9.20 52.72
N ASP A 209 -8.20 10.33 53.12
CA ASP A 209 -9.23 10.35 54.14
C ASP A 209 -10.49 9.62 53.67
N TYR A 210 -11.08 8.83 54.54
CA TYR A 210 -12.33 8.13 54.31
C TYR A 210 -13.46 9.12 54.07
N GLN A 211 -14.25 8.90 53.03
CA GLN A 211 -15.45 9.66 52.75
C GLN A 211 -16.71 8.80 53.00
N PRO A 212 -17.81 9.38 53.51
CA PRO A 212 -19.07 8.67 53.62
C PRO A 212 -19.51 8.07 52.27
N GLY A 213 -19.66 6.73 52.24
CA GLY A 213 -19.95 5.97 51.03
C GLY A 213 -18.78 5.10 50.55
N ASP A 214 -17.60 5.24 51.08
CA ASP A 214 -16.50 4.30 50.80
C ASP A 214 -16.77 2.94 51.42
N PRO A 215 -16.48 1.81 50.73
CA PRO A 215 -16.64 0.49 51.31
C PRO A 215 -15.72 0.27 52.52
N LEU A 216 -16.21 -0.26 53.62
CA LEU A 216 -15.43 -0.50 54.81
C LEU A 216 -14.22 -1.42 54.58
N ARG A 217 -14.25 -2.28 53.58
CA ARG A 217 -13.13 -3.14 53.16
C ARG A 217 -11.92 -2.36 52.63
N THR A 218 -12.10 -1.13 52.22
CA THR A 218 -11.02 -0.26 51.75
C THR A 218 -10.34 0.50 52.87
N VAL A 219 -10.84 0.43 54.11
CA VAL A 219 -10.25 1.12 55.25
C VAL A 219 -8.89 0.53 55.57
N ALA A 220 -7.88 1.40 55.63
CA ALA A 220 -6.51 1.06 56.05
C ALA A 220 -6.40 1.07 57.58
N TRP A 221 -6.92 0.04 58.27
CA TRP A 221 -7.00 0.00 59.73
C TRP A 221 -5.69 0.34 60.43
N LYS A 222 -4.55 -0.12 59.92
CA LYS A 222 -3.22 0.17 60.50
C LYS A 222 -2.86 1.66 60.40
N ALA A 223 -3.21 2.33 59.31
CA ALA A 223 -3.03 3.77 59.11
C ALA A 223 -4.04 4.59 59.90
N THR A 224 -5.29 4.15 59.97
CA THR A 224 -6.39 4.72 60.73
C THR A 224 -6.04 4.81 62.23
N VAL A 225 -5.55 3.74 62.81
CA VAL A 225 -5.12 3.70 64.24
C VAL A 225 -3.96 4.65 64.50
N ARG A 226 -3.01 4.74 63.55
CA ARG A 226 -1.80 5.57 63.72
C ARG A 226 -2.11 7.07 63.58
N GLN A 227 -3.04 7.41 62.70
CA GLN A 227 -3.39 8.81 62.44
C GLN A 227 -4.66 9.29 63.19
N ARG A 228 -5.32 8.41 63.92
CA ARG A 228 -6.57 8.68 64.67
C ARG A 228 -7.70 9.25 63.84
N ARG A 229 -7.70 8.96 62.54
CA ARG A 229 -8.74 9.33 61.58
C ARG A 229 -8.93 8.20 60.58
N LEU A 230 -10.17 8.02 60.06
CA LEU A 230 -10.45 6.97 59.11
C LEU A 230 -9.74 7.26 57.79
N ILE A 231 -8.91 6.29 57.37
CA ILE A 231 -8.13 6.36 56.12
C ILE A 231 -8.58 5.24 55.22
N ALA A 232 -8.92 5.59 53.97
CA ALA A 232 -9.23 4.64 52.93
C ALA A 232 -8.01 4.41 52.02
N ARG A 233 -7.86 3.17 51.58
CA ARG A 233 -6.90 2.78 50.55
C ARG A 233 -7.53 3.07 49.18
N GLU A 234 -6.88 3.88 48.39
CA GLU A 234 -7.20 4.05 46.99
C GLU A 234 -6.32 3.09 46.19
N PHE A 235 -6.97 2.18 45.47
CA PHE A 235 -6.29 1.22 44.59
C PHE A 235 -6.29 1.75 43.17
N ASP A 236 -5.17 1.56 42.47
CA ASP A 236 -5.18 1.79 41.02
C ASP A 236 -6.01 0.69 40.36
N ASP A 237 -7.00 1.12 39.62
CA ASP A 237 -7.86 0.23 38.86
C ASP A 237 -7.08 -0.16 37.58
N GLU A 238 -6.21 -1.16 37.68
CA GLU A 238 -5.58 -1.79 36.52
C GLU A 238 -6.62 -2.52 35.67
N ARG A 239 -7.62 -1.76 35.21
CA ARG A 239 -8.53 -2.32 34.23
C ARG A 239 -7.82 -2.35 32.90
N THR A 240 -7.50 -3.54 32.46
CA THR A 240 -7.16 -3.80 31.06
C THR A 240 -8.28 -3.26 30.20
N HIS A 241 -8.04 -2.15 29.52
CA HIS A 241 -9.02 -1.59 28.59
C HIS A 241 -9.02 -2.40 27.32
N ARG A 242 -10.20 -2.75 26.84
CA ARG A 242 -10.37 -3.43 25.56
C ARG A 242 -10.64 -2.40 24.48
N ARG A 243 -9.88 -2.48 23.39
CA ARG A 243 -10.01 -1.57 22.25
C ARG A 243 -10.24 -2.34 20.98
N LEU A 244 -11.23 -1.91 20.23
CA LEU A 244 -11.52 -2.42 18.91
C LEU A 244 -11.29 -1.29 17.90
N PHE A 245 -10.32 -1.47 17.02
CA PHE A 245 -10.12 -0.60 15.87
C PHE A 245 -10.86 -1.18 14.66
N ALA A 246 -11.73 -0.40 14.04
CA ALA A 246 -12.43 -0.76 12.82
C ALA A 246 -11.97 0.17 11.69
N LEU A 247 -11.31 -0.38 10.68
CA LEU A 247 -10.74 0.36 9.56
C LEU A 247 -11.59 0.15 8.30
N ASP A 248 -12.15 1.22 7.80
CA ASP A 248 -12.82 1.26 6.50
C ASP A 248 -11.79 1.11 5.37
N ILE A 249 -12.02 0.10 4.52
CA ILE A 249 -11.17 -0.23 3.38
C ILE A 249 -11.88 0.04 2.04
N SER A 250 -12.92 0.86 2.06
CA SER A 250 -13.66 1.24 0.84
C SER A 250 -12.79 2.06 -0.12
N THR A 251 -13.19 2.08 -1.38
CA THR A 251 -12.46 2.79 -2.45
C THR A 251 -12.28 4.28 -2.15
N SER A 252 -13.25 4.91 -1.48
CA SER A 252 -13.17 6.32 -1.08
C SER A 252 -11.99 6.62 -0.14
N MET A 253 -11.58 5.65 0.68
CA MET A 253 -10.41 5.76 1.55
C MET A 253 -9.08 5.77 0.80
N LEU A 254 -9.03 5.30 -0.45
CA LEU A 254 -7.82 5.28 -1.27
C LEU A 254 -7.52 6.62 -1.95
N SER A 255 -8.42 7.60 -1.85
CA SER A 255 -8.22 8.93 -2.43
C SER A 255 -7.15 9.74 -1.70
N GLY A 256 -6.56 10.70 -2.41
CA GLY A 256 -5.49 11.57 -1.94
C GLY A 256 -4.20 11.41 -2.75
N THR A 257 -3.33 12.43 -2.69
CA THR A 257 -2.07 12.48 -3.43
C THR A 257 -0.96 11.74 -2.69
N PRO A 258 -0.27 10.76 -3.30
CA PRO A 258 0.92 10.17 -2.70
C PRO A 258 2.11 11.18 -2.66
N PRO A 259 2.96 11.20 -1.61
CA PRO A 259 2.77 10.50 -0.34
C PRO A 259 1.77 11.23 0.56
N GLY A 260 0.91 10.51 1.26
CA GLY A 260 -0.04 11.10 2.21
C GLY A 260 -1.51 10.86 1.87
N ARG A 261 -1.82 9.76 1.20
CA ARG A 261 -3.21 9.34 0.98
C ARG A 261 -3.94 9.10 2.30
N LYS A 262 -5.24 9.31 2.33
CA LYS A 262 -6.08 9.07 3.51
C LYS A 262 -5.80 7.70 4.16
N PHE A 263 -5.78 6.66 3.36
CA PHE A 263 -5.59 5.29 3.82
C PHE A 263 -4.23 5.08 4.51
N ASP A 264 -3.15 5.62 3.93
CA ASP A 264 -1.81 5.48 4.47
C ASP A 264 -1.66 6.21 5.81
N GLU A 265 -2.17 7.44 5.91
CA GLU A 265 -2.14 8.23 7.15
C GLU A 265 -3.00 7.60 8.24
N VAL A 266 -4.17 7.06 7.89
CA VAL A 266 -5.01 6.33 8.83
C VAL A 266 -4.32 5.07 9.33
N ILE A 267 -3.67 4.29 8.47
CA ILE A 267 -2.89 3.13 8.90
C ILE A 267 -1.79 3.53 9.89
N HIS A 268 -1.05 4.60 9.61
CA HIS A 268 -0.04 5.12 10.53
C HIS A 268 -0.65 5.45 11.89
N HIS A 269 -1.77 6.16 11.90
CA HIS A 269 -2.46 6.53 13.12
C HIS A 269 -2.99 5.32 13.90
N VAL A 270 -3.62 4.35 13.23
CA VAL A 270 -4.10 3.10 13.83
C VAL A 270 -2.96 2.34 14.50
N VAL A 271 -1.83 2.21 13.82
CA VAL A 271 -0.66 1.50 14.35
C VAL A 271 -0.08 2.21 15.58
N GLU A 272 0.00 3.53 15.56
CA GLU A 272 0.46 4.30 16.72
C GLU A 272 -0.49 4.16 17.91
N GLN A 273 -1.80 4.29 17.68
CA GLN A 273 -2.81 4.12 18.73
C GLN A 273 -2.81 2.69 19.30
N ALA A 274 -2.67 1.68 18.43
CA ALA A 274 -2.59 0.29 18.85
C ALA A 274 -1.32 0.04 19.69
N ARG A 275 -0.17 0.54 19.23
CA ARG A 275 1.08 0.42 19.99
C ARG A 275 0.96 1.07 21.36
N ASP A 276 0.46 2.31 21.42
CA ASP A 276 0.29 3.02 22.68
C ASP A 276 -0.69 2.33 23.64
N ALA A 277 -1.71 1.68 23.11
CA ALA A 277 -2.64 0.86 23.88
C ALA A 277 -1.95 -0.40 24.43
N LEU A 278 -1.26 -1.14 23.57
CA LEU A 278 -0.55 -2.37 23.94
C LEU A 278 0.58 -2.12 24.95
N GLU A 279 1.27 -0.97 24.86
CA GLU A 279 2.29 -0.56 25.83
C GLU A 279 1.70 -0.20 27.20
N ARG A 280 0.42 0.19 27.27
CA ARG A 280 -0.31 0.39 28.52
C ARG A 280 -0.90 -0.89 29.09
N GLY A 281 -0.71 -2.03 28.43
CA GLY A 281 -1.30 -3.30 28.83
C GLY A 281 -2.75 -3.50 28.35
N ASP A 282 -3.30 -2.62 27.49
CA ASP A 282 -4.63 -2.77 26.95
C ASP A 282 -4.70 -3.98 26.00
N GLU A 283 -5.88 -4.60 25.90
CA GLU A 283 -6.19 -5.60 24.88
C GLU A 283 -6.72 -4.90 23.62
N VAL A 284 -6.16 -5.27 22.48
CA VAL A 284 -6.47 -4.63 21.19
C VAL A 284 -6.96 -5.67 20.20
N ALA A 285 -8.01 -5.32 19.44
CA ALA A 285 -8.48 -6.05 18.27
C ALA A 285 -8.55 -5.12 17.06
N LEU A 286 -8.47 -5.67 15.86
CA LEU A 286 -8.58 -4.91 14.61
C LEU A 286 -9.58 -5.60 13.67
N LEU A 287 -10.48 -4.80 13.10
CA LEU A 287 -11.37 -5.20 12.02
C LEU A 287 -11.09 -4.35 10.78
N THR A 288 -11.24 -4.95 9.63
CA THR A 288 -11.24 -4.24 8.36
C THR A 288 -12.55 -4.50 7.64
N PHE A 289 -13.23 -3.45 7.21
CA PHE A 289 -14.58 -3.54 6.68
C PHE A 289 -14.79 -2.63 5.48
N ASP A 290 -15.80 -2.99 4.68
CA ASP A 290 -16.45 -2.13 3.71
C ASP A 290 -17.97 -2.39 3.75
N HIS A 291 -18.56 -3.19 2.87
CA HIS A 291 -19.96 -3.65 2.98
C HIS A 291 -20.14 -4.84 3.94
N ALA A 292 -19.04 -5.47 4.32
CA ALA A 292 -18.94 -6.55 5.28
C ALA A 292 -17.58 -6.51 5.97
N ILE A 293 -17.34 -7.38 6.94
CA ILE A 293 -16.01 -7.55 7.54
C ILE A 293 -15.15 -8.39 6.59
N PHE A 294 -14.03 -7.83 6.14
CA PHE A 294 -13.07 -8.48 5.24
C PHE A 294 -11.88 -9.08 5.95
N GLY A 295 -11.54 -8.58 7.11
CA GLY A 295 -10.41 -9.08 7.87
C GLY A 295 -10.58 -8.83 9.35
N ARG A 296 -9.97 -9.72 10.15
CA ARG A 296 -10.04 -9.68 11.60
C ARG A 296 -8.70 -10.05 12.19
N VAL A 297 -8.26 -9.27 13.17
CA VAL A 297 -7.21 -9.64 14.10
C VAL A 297 -7.86 -9.74 15.46
N GLU A 298 -7.92 -10.96 15.99
CA GLU A 298 -8.55 -11.25 17.28
C GLU A 298 -7.89 -10.47 18.42
N THR A 299 -8.60 -10.34 19.54
CA THR A 299 -8.11 -9.65 20.73
C THR A 299 -6.79 -10.23 21.21
N GLY A 300 -5.86 -9.36 21.55
CA GLY A 300 -4.57 -9.77 22.07
C GLY A 300 -3.80 -8.61 22.66
N SER A 301 -2.65 -8.92 23.29
CA SER A 301 -1.80 -7.97 23.98
C SER A 301 -0.32 -8.16 23.64
N GLY A 302 0.50 -7.15 23.96
CA GLY A 302 1.95 -7.18 23.83
C GLY A 302 2.50 -7.06 22.41
N ALA A 303 3.82 -7.08 22.29
CA ALA A 303 4.55 -6.85 21.04
C ALA A 303 4.27 -7.87 19.92
N PRO A 304 4.10 -9.19 20.22
CA PRO A 304 3.75 -10.15 19.15
C PRO A 304 2.40 -9.87 18.52
N HIS A 305 1.46 -9.32 19.31
CA HIS A 305 0.15 -8.94 18.78
C HIS A 305 0.24 -7.73 17.85
N LEU A 306 1.05 -6.73 18.20
CA LEU A 306 1.32 -5.59 17.32
C LEU A 306 1.91 -6.06 15.96
N GLN A 307 2.81 -7.04 15.98
CA GLN A 307 3.35 -7.61 14.74
C GLN A 307 2.28 -8.29 13.89
N ARG A 308 1.32 -8.99 14.51
CA ARG A 308 0.18 -9.58 13.78
C ARG A 308 -0.68 -8.50 13.13
N MET A 309 -0.98 -7.42 13.85
CA MET A 309 -1.73 -6.28 13.31
C MET A 309 -0.98 -5.62 12.15
N LEU A 310 0.32 -5.37 12.29
CA LEU A 310 1.15 -4.79 11.22
C LEU A 310 1.14 -5.65 9.95
N ARG A 311 1.31 -6.97 10.09
CA ARG A 311 1.25 -7.88 8.95
C ARG A 311 -0.12 -7.85 8.27
N HIS A 312 -1.19 -7.83 9.05
CA HIS A 312 -2.55 -7.72 8.52
C HIS A 312 -2.71 -6.41 7.72
N LEU A 313 -2.28 -5.28 8.28
CA LEU A 313 -2.37 -3.97 7.64
C LEU A 313 -1.54 -3.86 6.35
N VAL A 314 -0.33 -4.42 6.33
CA VAL A 314 0.50 -4.48 5.10
C VAL A 314 -0.16 -5.33 4.01
N GLY A 315 -0.90 -6.37 4.40
CA GLY A 315 -1.62 -7.24 3.47
C GLY A 315 -2.94 -6.68 2.94
N LEU A 316 -3.48 -5.62 3.53
CA LEU A 316 -4.86 -5.15 3.32
C LEU A 316 -5.16 -4.75 1.87
N ARG A 317 -4.30 -3.96 1.25
CA ARG A 317 -4.53 -3.45 -0.11
C ARG A 317 -4.71 -4.61 -1.09
N SER A 318 -3.90 -5.64 -0.97
CA SER A 318 -4.00 -6.82 -1.83
C SER A 318 -5.26 -7.67 -1.57
N ILE A 319 -5.81 -7.64 -0.36
CA ILE A 319 -7.09 -8.31 -0.04
C ILE A 319 -8.25 -7.57 -0.69
N VAL A 320 -8.25 -6.25 -0.61
CA VAL A 320 -9.27 -5.40 -1.25
C VAL A 320 -9.27 -5.63 -2.76
N ASP A 321 -8.11 -5.53 -3.39
CA ASP A 321 -7.98 -5.65 -4.84
C ASP A 321 -8.36 -7.05 -5.34
N ALA A 322 -7.98 -8.10 -4.64
CA ALA A 322 -8.27 -9.47 -5.05
C ALA A 322 -9.77 -9.83 -4.99
N ARG A 323 -10.52 -9.29 -4.03
CA ARG A 323 -11.95 -9.61 -3.84
C ARG A 323 -12.90 -8.62 -4.48
N ARG A 324 -12.47 -7.38 -4.66
CA ARG A 324 -13.34 -6.24 -4.99
C ARG A 324 -13.01 -5.60 -6.34
N THR A 325 -12.13 -6.21 -7.13
CA THR A 325 -11.87 -5.69 -8.47
C THR A 325 -13.14 -5.61 -9.31
N ALA A 326 -13.25 -4.56 -10.12
CA ALA A 326 -14.31 -4.40 -11.12
C ALA A 326 -14.26 -5.49 -12.21
N TRP A 327 -13.14 -6.16 -12.37
CA TRP A 327 -12.95 -7.17 -13.38
C TRP A 327 -13.56 -8.52 -12.95
N ASP A 328 -14.27 -9.13 -13.90
CA ASP A 328 -14.68 -10.52 -13.79
C ASP A 328 -13.46 -11.46 -13.87
N GLU A 329 -13.68 -12.74 -13.63
CA GLU A 329 -12.61 -13.72 -13.63
C GLU A 329 -11.92 -13.83 -15.01
N ALA A 330 -12.68 -13.70 -16.09
CA ALA A 330 -12.14 -13.76 -17.44
C ALA A 330 -11.24 -12.57 -17.75
N ALA A 331 -11.58 -11.37 -17.25
CA ALA A 331 -10.75 -10.18 -17.40
C ALA A 331 -9.45 -10.30 -16.59
N VAL A 332 -9.52 -10.83 -15.36
CA VAL A 332 -8.33 -11.07 -14.53
C VAL A 332 -7.40 -12.11 -15.18
N GLU A 333 -7.94 -13.22 -15.68
CA GLU A 333 -7.17 -14.24 -16.40
C GLU A 333 -6.50 -13.69 -17.66
N ARG A 334 -7.20 -12.83 -18.40
CA ARG A 334 -6.66 -12.16 -19.57
C ARG A 334 -5.51 -11.22 -19.20
N PHE A 335 -5.70 -10.40 -18.19
CA PHE A 335 -4.66 -9.52 -17.68
C PHE A 335 -3.41 -10.29 -17.24
N ILE A 336 -3.58 -11.41 -16.55
CA ILE A 336 -2.44 -12.25 -16.14
C ILE A 336 -1.77 -12.90 -17.35
N ALA A 337 -2.54 -13.37 -18.35
CA ALA A 337 -1.96 -13.91 -19.57
C ALA A 337 -1.15 -12.86 -20.34
N ASP A 338 -1.65 -11.61 -20.40
CA ASP A 338 -0.93 -10.49 -21.00
C ASP A 338 0.33 -10.13 -20.21
N TYR A 339 0.22 -10.10 -18.88
CA TYR A 339 1.38 -9.92 -18.00
C TYR A 339 2.44 -11.01 -18.26
N LEU A 340 2.06 -12.27 -18.26
CA LEU A 340 2.98 -13.40 -18.49
C LEU A 340 3.61 -13.36 -19.89
N LEU A 341 2.85 -12.95 -20.89
CA LEU A 341 3.37 -12.80 -22.24
C LEU A 341 4.40 -11.68 -22.34
N ILE A 342 4.07 -10.51 -21.80
CA ILE A 342 4.93 -9.33 -21.89
C ILE A 342 6.16 -9.47 -21.00
N GLN A 343 5.95 -9.90 -19.76
CA GLN A 343 6.97 -9.90 -18.72
C GLN A 343 7.82 -11.18 -18.70
N GLU A 344 7.17 -12.34 -18.89
CA GLU A 344 7.83 -13.65 -18.77
C GLU A 344 7.95 -14.36 -20.12
N ARG A 345 7.36 -13.79 -21.19
CA ARG A 345 7.31 -14.36 -22.55
C ARG A 345 6.67 -15.75 -22.59
N LEU A 346 5.73 -15.98 -21.70
CA LEU A 346 4.90 -17.17 -21.67
C LEU A 346 3.58 -16.87 -22.37
N ASP A 347 3.37 -17.49 -23.54
CA ASP A 347 2.15 -17.28 -24.32
C ASP A 347 1.12 -18.36 -24.01
N PHE A 348 -0.04 -17.94 -23.49
CA PHE A 348 -1.19 -18.78 -23.19
C PHE A 348 -2.36 -18.56 -24.15
N ARG A 349 -2.10 -18.03 -25.35
CA ARG A 349 -3.12 -17.76 -26.36
C ARG A 349 -3.23 -18.94 -27.33
N ARG A 350 -4.45 -19.15 -27.84
CA ARG A 350 -4.72 -20.24 -28.82
C ARG A 350 -4.16 -19.95 -30.20
N GLN A 351 -3.97 -18.69 -30.53
CA GLN A 351 -3.43 -18.22 -31.81
C GLN A 351 -2.46 -17.07 -31.57
N GLN A 352 -1.56 -16.82 -32.52
CA GLN A 352 -0.62 -15.69 -32.43
C GLN A 352 -1.36 -14.37 -32.70
N GLY A 353 -1.25 -13.41 -31.78
CA GLY A 353 -1.81 -12.07 -31.88
C GLY A 353 -2.30 -11.52 -30.54
N LEU A 354 -2.27 -10.19 -30.38
CA LEU A 354 -2.70 -9.52 -29.14
C LEU A 354 -4.18 -9.68 -28.80
N GLU A 355 -5.02 -9.91 -29.82
CA GLU A 355 -6.47 -10.11 -29.68
C GLU A 355 -6.89 -11.58 -29.56
N ALA A 356 -5.93 -12.50 -29.59
CA ALA A 356 -6.23 -13.93 -29.57
C ALA A 356 -6.78 -14.35 -28.20
N ALA A 357 -7.79 -15.22 -28.22
CA ALA A 357 -8.41 -15.73 -27.01
C ALA A 357 -7.41 -16.52 -26.13
N VAL A 358 -7.38 -16.21 -24.85
CA VAL A 358 -6.54 -16.90 -23.86
C VAL A 358 -7.04 -18.33 -23.67
N ASP A 359 -6.14 -19.31 -23.67
CA ASP A 359 -6.44 -20.67 -23.23
C ASP A 359 -6.47 -20.72 -21.69
N THR A 360 -7.64 -20.45 -21.15
CA THR A 360 -7.87 -20.40 -19.70
C THR A 360 -7.58 -21.74 -19.01
N ARG A 361 -7.74 -22.87 -19.71
CA ARG A 361 -7.43 -24.19 -19.14
C ARG A 361 -5.92 -24.38 -18.96
N LEU A 362 -5.14 -24.00 -19.96
CA LEU A 362 -3.68 -24.08 -19.90
C LEU A 362 -3.14 -23.10 -18.87
N LEU A 363 -3.65 -21.87 -18.86
CA LEU A 363 -3.27 -20.83 -17.87
C LEU A 363 -3.56 -21.30 -16.45
N ARG A 364 -4.77 -21.76 -16.14
CA ARG A 364 -5.16 -22.26 -14.81
C ARG A 364 -4.31 -23.44 -14.36
N ARG A 365 -3.99 -24.37 -15.28
CA ARG A 365 -3.11 -25.50 -14.98
C ARG A 365 -1.70 -25.03 -14.61
N TRP A 366 -1.18 -24.05 -15.35
CA TRP A 366 0.12 -23.46 -15.09
C TRP A 366 0.13 -22.71 -13.75
N LEU A 367 -0.87 -21.86 -13.51
CA LEU A 367 -1.03 -21.14 -12.25
C LEU A 367 -1.04 -22.09 -11.03
N ARG A 368 -1.79 -23.18 -11.09
CA ARG A 368 -1.81 -24.19 -10.01
C ARG A 368 -0.44 -24.81 -9.77
N ALA A 369 0.35 -25.01 -10.81
CA ALA A 369 1.70 -25.55 -10.68
C ALA A 369 2.68 -24.53 -10.10
N GLN A 370 2.50 -23.23 -10.39
CA GLN A 370 3.40 -22.16 -9.94
C GLN A 370 3.06 -21.63 -8.53
N LEU A 371 1.79 -21.59 -8.15
CA LEU A 371 1.36 -21.06 -6.86
C LEU A 371 2.09 -21.66 -5.65
N PRO A 372 2.35 -22.97 -5.55
CA PRO A 372 3.11 -23.54 -4.44
C PRO A 372 4.54 -22.98 -4.35
N TRP A 373 5.20 -22.73 -5.48
CA TRP A 373 6.54 -22.15 -5.52
C TRP A 373 6.53 -20.67 -5.11
N GLU A 374 5.54 -19.91 -5.58
CA GLU A 374 5.35 -18.53 -5.18
C GLU A 374 5.00 -18.42 -3.69
N LEU A 375 4.15 -19.31 -3.18
CA LEU A 375 3.83 -19.40 -1.76
C LEU A 375 5.04 -19.80 -0.91
N ALA A 376 5.88 -20.71 -1.39
CA ALA A 376 7.10 -21.13 -0.69
C ALA A 376 8.09 -19.97 -0.50
N ARG A 377 8.14 -19.03 -1.44
CA ARG A 377 8.90 -17.76 -1.28
C ARG A 377 8.37 -16.90 -0.12
N TRP A 378 7.12 -17.09 0.26
CA TRP A 378 6.43 -16.37 1.33
C TRP A 378 6.25 -17.20 2.60
N ALA A 379 6.80 -18.42 2.65
CA ALA A 379 6.46 -19.48 3.61
C ALA A 379 6.62 -19.12 5.09
N SER A 380 7.43 -18.12 5.43
CA SER A 380 7.52 -17.66 6.83
C SER A 380 6.29 -16.85 7.29
N ASP A 381 5.48 -16.34 6.37
CA ASP A 381 4.40 -15.41 6.67
C ASP A 381 3.03 -15.81 6.04
N ALA A 382 2.97 -16.90 5.29
CA ALA A 382 1.79 -17.31 4.52
C ALA A 382 0.56 -17.62 5.41
N GLU A 383 0.77 -18.18 6.59
CA GLU A 383 -0.32 -18.55 7.51
C GLU A 383 -1.00 -17.35 8.15
N SER A 384 -0.27 -16.23 8.31
CA SER A 384 -0.76 -15.06 9.03
C SER A 384 -1.54 -14.05 8.17
N HIS A 385 -1.61 -14.23 6.85
CA HIS A 385 -2.10 -13.19 5.94
C HIS A 385 -3.48 -13.45 5.32
N GLY A 386 -4.20 -14.50 5.75
CA GLY A 386 -5.46 -14.86 5.08
C GLY A 386 -5.27 -15.09 3.57
N VAL A 387 -4.03 -15.40 3.14
CA VAL A 387 -3.69 -15.67 1.73
C VAL A 387 -4.37 -16.93 1.24
N ILE A 388 -4.72 -17.82 2.16
CA ILE A 388 -5.42 -19.07 1.88
C ILE A 388 -6.92 -18.84 2.07
N ASP A 389 -7.46 -17.84 1.41
CA ASP A 389 -8.91 -17.77 1.28
C ASP A 389 -9.33 -18.69 0.14
N ALA A 390 -10.00 -19.79 0.48
CA ALA A 390 -10.48 -20.76 -0.47
C ALA A 390 -11.46 -20.20 -1.51
N GLN A 391 -11.98 -18.99 -1.25
CA GLN A 391 -12.92 -18.29 -2.13
C GLN A 391 -12.23 -17.44 -3.21
N VAL A 392 -10.90 -17.24 -3.14
CA VAL A 392 -10.15 -16.45 -4.12
C VAL A 392 -9.56 -17.36 -5.20
N SER A 393 -9.79 -17.04 -6.45
CA SER A 393 -9.28 -17.83 -7.59
C SER A 393 -7.74 -17.85 -7.65
N ASP A 394 -7.20 -18.86 -8.32
CA ASP A 394 -5.76 -19.03 -8.52
C ASP A 394 -5.15 -17.82 -9.25
N ALA A 395 -5.88 -17.24 -10.19
CA ALA A 395 -5.46 -16.06 -10.94
C ALA A 395 -5.31 -14.83 -10.02
N ARG A 396 -6.30 -14.57 -9.20
CA ARG A 396 -6.27 -13.45 -8.24
C ARG A 396 -5.19 -13.65 -7.17
N ARG A 397 -4.96 -14.89 -6.72
CA ARG A 397 -3.85 -15.23 -5.82
C ARG A 397 -2.50 -14.93 -6.45
N PHE A 398 -2.33 -15.33 -7.71
CA PHE A 398 -1.09 -15.06 -8.45
C PHE A 398 -0.86 -13.57 -8.60
N ALA A 399 -1.86 -12.80 -9.04
CA ALA A 399 -1.76 -11.34 -9.14
C ALA A 399 -1.31 -10.73 -7.81
N ARG A 400 -1.91 -11.16 -6.72
CA ARG A 400 -1.56 -10.71 -5.37
C ARG A 400 -0.12 -11.04 -4.97
N LEU A 401 0.34 -12.27 -5.23
CA LEU A 401 1.70 -12.70 -4.89
C LEU A 401 2.75 -11.97 -5.71
N ARG A 402 2.41 -11.60 -6.95
CA ARG A 402 3.27 -10.83 -7.85
C ARG A 402 3.15 -9.31 -7.65
N GLY A 403 2.30 -8.83 -6.73
CA GLY A 403 2.08 -7.41 -6.50
C GLY A 403 1.44 -6.71 -7.69
N LEU A 404 0.67 -7.45 -8.51
CA LEU A 404 -0.08 -6.88 -9.61
C LEU A 404 -1.34 -6.18 -9.08
N GLU A 405 -1.52 -4.92 -9.46
CA GLU A 405 -2.68 -4.15 -9.06
C GLU A 405 -3.86 -4.44 -10.01
N LEU A 406 -4.96 -4.88 -9.43
CA LEU A 406 -6.22 -5.03 -10.14
C LEU A 406 -7.05 -3.75 -9.95
N PRO A 407 -7.77 -3.27 -10.99
CA PRO A 407 -8.53 -2.04 -10.87
C PRO A 407 -9.61 -2.17 -9.79
N PRO A 408 -9.78 -1.13 -8.95
CA PRO A 408 -10.86 -1.10 -7.98
C PRO A 408 -12.23 -1.09 -8.68
N PRO A 409 -13.32 -1.44 -8.01
CA PRO A 409 -14.66 -1.32 -8.56
C PRO A 409 -14.95 0.15 -8.91
N SER A 410 -15.47 0.38 -10.10
CA SER A 410 -15.75 1.73 -10.64
C SER A 410 -16.93 2.43 -9.95
N GLU A 411 -17.76 1.72 -9.22
CA GLU A 411 -18.96 2.26 -8.59
C GLU A 411 -18.98 1.99 -7.08
N MET A 412 -19.11 3.08 -6.29
CA MET A 412 -19.55 2.97 -4.91
C MET A 412 -21.05 2.62 -4.92
N ARG A 413 -21.39 1.39 -4.56
CA ARG A 413 -22.79 1.03 -4.37
C ARG A 413 -23.33 1.78 -3.17
N ALA A 414 -24.42 2.53 -3.36
CA ALA A 414 -25.11 3.21 -2.27
C ALA A 414 -25.50 2.21 -1.15
N GLY A 415 -25.36 2.61 0.11
CA GLY A 415 -25.74 1.79 1.26
C GLY A 415 -24.72 0.74 1.71
N THR A 416 -23.62 0.52 1.00
CA THR A 416 -22.60 -0.50 1.40
C THR A 416 -21.94 -0.15 2.72
N LYS A 417 -21.63 1.11 2.99
CA LYS A 417 -21.04 1.53 4.28
C LYS A 417 -21.94 1.33 5.47
N VAL A 418 -23.26 1.50 5.30
CA VAL A 418 -24.23 1.22 6.36
C VAL A 418 -24.14 -0.24 6.78
N ALA A 419 -24.18 -1.17 5.82
CA ALA A 419 -24.05 -2.60 6.10
C ALA A 419 -22.73 -2.95 6.78
N GLY A 420 -21.62 -2.34 6.32
CA GLY A 420 -20.32 -2.51 6.94
C GLY A 420 -20.25 -2.02 8.38
N LEU A 421 -20.77 -0.84 8.66
CA LEU A 421 -20.84 -0.29 10.01
C LEU A 421 -21.75 -1.11 10.92
N GLN A 422 -22.90 -1.61 10.41
CA GLN A 422 -23.76 -2.54 11.14
C GLN A 422 -22.98 -3.80 11.56
N ALA A 423 -22.23 -4.40 10.62
CA ALA A 423 -21.40 -5.57 10.90
C ALA A 423 -20.30 -5.27 11.95
N VAL A 424 -19.70 -4.07 11.93
CA VAL A 424 -18.72 -3.63 12.95
C VAL A 424 -19.38 -3.55 14.33
N PHE A 425 -20.56 -2.93 14.44
CA PHE A 425 -21.28 -2.86 15.72
C PHE A 425 -21.71 -4.25 16.20
N GLU A 426 -22.17 -5.13 15.32
CA GLU A 426 -22.50 -6.52 15.67
C GLU A 426 -21.29 -7.25 16.23
N GLU A 427 -20.12 -7.07 15.62
CA GLU A 427 -18.90 -7.70 16.11
C GLU A 427 -18.45 -7.13 17.46
N ALA A 428 -18.54 -5.82 17.65
CA ALA A 428 -18.29 -5.19 18.93
C ALA A 428 -19.23 -5.76 20.04
N LEU A 429 -20.48 -6.03 19.69
CA LEU A 429 -21.45 -6.65 20.60
C LEU A 429 -21.13 -8.13 20.89
N ARG A 430 -20.54 -8.86 19.96
CA ARG A 430 -20.08 -10.26 20.13
C ARG A 430 -18.87 -10.38 21.02
N MET A 431 -18.03 -9.36 21.11
CA MET A 431 -16.82 -9.37 21.95
C MET A 431 -17.11 -9.49 23.46
N GLY A 432 -18.37 -9.58 23.85
CA GLY A 432 -18.79 -9.88 25.21
C GLY A 432 -19.13 -8.66 26.05
N ARG A 433 -19.48 -8.91 27.32
CA ARG A 433 -19.85 -7.86 28.29
C ARG A 433 -18.62 -7.22 28.91
N GLY A 434 -18.63 -5.90 29.01
CA GLY A 434 -17.58 -5.10 29.66
C GLY A 434 -17.26 -3.84 28.88
N PRO A 435 -16.49 -2.91 29.45
CA PRO A 435 -16.14 -1.67 28.79
C PRO A 435 -15.27 -1.97 27.55
N LEU A 436 -15.75 -1.55 26.40
CA LEU A 436 -15.05 -1.67 25.12
C LEU A 436 -15.00 -0.30 24.45
N GLN A 437 -13.81 0.15 24.08
CA GLN A 437 -13.62 1.33 23.26
C GLN A 437 -13.60 0.92 21.78
N LEU A 438 -14.60 1.33 21.01
CA LEU A 438 -14.68 1.12 19.57
C LEU A 438 -14.23 2.40 18.86
N VAL A 439 -13.15 2.32 18.06
CA VAL A 439 -12.66 3.43 17.24
C VAL A 439 -12.82 3.06 15.77
N ILE A 440 -13.71 3.77 15.09
CA ILE A 440 -14.02 3.54 13.68
C ILE A 440 -13.28 4.58 12.85
N TYR A 441 -12.49 4.13 11.88
CA TYR A 441 -11.81 4.97 10.90
C TYR A 441 -12.53 4.84 9.57
N SER A 442 -13.28 5.87 9.20
CA SER A 442 -14.05 5.91 7.94
C SER A 442 -14.25 7.36 7.51
N ASP A 443 -14.13 7.63 6.24
CA ASP A 443 -14.41 8.96 5.67
C ASP A 443 -15.92 9.26 5.57
N LEU A 444 -16.77 8.34 5.98
CA LEU A 444 -18.24 8.42 5.93
C LEU A 444 -18.82 8.69 4.52
N CYS A 445 -18.01 8.51 3.46
CA CYS A 445 -18.42 8.76 2.08
C CYS A 445 -19.52 7.79 1.66
N GLY A 446 -20.66 8.31 1.15
CA GLY A 446 -21.80 7.47 0.73
C GLY A 446 -22.63 6.89 1.89
N LEU A 447 -22.50 7.43 3.10
CA LEU A 447 -23.32 7.06 4.26
C LEU A 447 -24.64 7.85 4.22
N ASN A 448 -25.62 7.37 3.45
CA ASN A 448 -26.89 8.06 3.25
C ASN A 448 -27.95 7.72 4.31
N GLU A 449 -27.97 6.47 4.79
CA GLU A 449 -29.00 5.96 5.72
C GLU A 449 -28.44 5.83 7.15
N VAL A 450 -28.08 6.97 7.75
CA VAL A 450 -27.50 7.01 9.11
C VAL A 450 -28.48 6.42 10.14
N ASP A 451 -29.78 6.65 9.97
CA ASP A 451 -30.81 6.20 10.91
C ASP A 451 -30.86 4.67 11.07
N ALA A 452 -30.44 3.92 10.04
CA ALA A 452 -30.34 2.47 10.11
C ALA A 452 -29.30 1.98 11.16
N LEU A 453 -28.40 2.85 11.60
CA LEU A 453 -27.40 2.56 12.64
C LEU A 453 -27.94 2.81 14.05
N GLU A 454 -29.05 3.54 14.23
CA GLU A 454 -29.54 3.97 15.55
C GLU A 454 -29.73 2.80 16.51
N ARG A 455 -30.36 1.72 16.04
CA ARG A 455 -30.60 0.51 16.84
C ARG A 455 -29.30 -0.10 17.36
N TYR A 456 -28.26 -0.17 16.50
CA TYR A 456 -26.99 -0.78 16.82
C TYR A 456 -26.20 0.07 17.81
N VAL A 457 -26.16 1.38 17.59
CA VAL A 457 -25.52 2.35 18.50
C VAL A 457 -26.16 2.32 19.88
N ARG A 458 -27.50 2.34 19.95
CA ARG A 458 -28.24 2.26 21.21
C ARG A 458 -27.95 0.97 21.98
N LEU A 459 -27.91 -0.17 21.27
CA LEU A 459 -27.60 -1.46 21.87
C LEU A 459 -26.14 -1.52 22.36
N ALA A 460 -25.20 -1.02 21.56
CA ALA A 460 -23.77 -0.96 21.89
C ALA A 460 -23.54 -0.17 23.19
N ARG A 461 -24.14 1.02 23.29
CA ARG A 461 -24.06 1.84 24.51
C ARG A 461 -24.61 1.13 25.75
N ARG A 462 -25.77 0.45 25.62
CA ARG A 462 -26.34 -0.33 26.75
C ARG A 462 -25.41 -1.44 27.21
N ARG A 463 -24.54 -1.96 26.34
CA ARG A 463 -23.56 -3.01 26.66
C ARG A 463 -22.19 -2.46 27.09
N GLY A 464 -22.04 -1.14 27.21
CA GLY A 464 -20.80 -0.51 27.64
C GLY A 464 -19.76 -0.32 26.53
N VAL A 465 -20.20 -0.33 25.26
CA VAL A 465 -19.34 0.03 24.12
C VAL A 465 -19.33 1.55 23.97
N ASP A 466 -18.14 2.15 24.10
CA ASP A 466 -17.89 3.55 23.83
C ASP A 466 -17.35 3.67 22.41
N ALA A 467 -18.23 4.09 21.48
CA ALA A 467 -17.92 4.21 20.05
C ALA A 467 -17.57 5.64 19.67
N ARG A 468 -16.55 5.82 18.85
CA ARG A 468 -16.19 7.08 18.22
C ARG A 468 -15.74 6.86 16.78
N VAL A 469 -15.93 7.87 15.94
CA VAL A 469 -15.46 7.88 14.54
C VAL A 469 -14.34 8.87 14.38
N VAL A 470 -13.29 8.46 13.70
CA VAL A 470 -12.21 9.30 13.20
C VAL A 470 -12.37 9.34 11.68
N ALA A 471 -12.83 10.48 11.18
CA ALA A 471 -13.12 10.64 9.77
C ALA A 471 -12.04 11.49 9.08
N PRO A 472 -11.20 10.88 8.21
CA PRO A 472 -10.26 11.65 7.42
C PRO A 472 -11.03 12.57 6.46
N PHE A 473 -10.78 13.87 6.58
CA PHE A 473 -11.45 14.90 5.81
C PHE A 473 -10.85 14.99 4.41
N THR A 474 -11.52 14.45 3.42
CA THR A 474 -11.05 14.27 2.05
C THR A 474 -10.37 15.51 1.45
N PRO A 475 -10.94 16.73 1.53
CA PRO A 475 -10.34 17.93 0.94
C PRO A 475 -8.93 18.25 1.45
N ALA A 476 -8.61 17.83 2.68
CA ALA A 476 -7.30 18.08 3.29
C ALA A 476 -6.19 17.14 2.78
N PHE A 477 -6.54 16.04 2.11
CA PHE A 477 -5.56 15.06 1.57
C PHE A 477 -5.17 15.30 0.11
N GLY A 478 -5.68 16.36 -0.50
CA GLY A 478 -5.44 16.67 -1.90
C GLY A 478 -6.18 15.74 -2.87
N VAL A 479 -6.16 16.12 -4.13
CA VAL A 479 -6.66 15.31 -5.25
C VAL A 479 -5.45 14.85 -6.04
N GLU A 480 -5.46 13.63 -6.58
CA GLU A 480 -4.36 13.13 -7.42
C GLU A 480 -3.97 14.19 -8.47
N ASP A 481 -2.65 14.36 -8.67
CA ASP A 481 -2.11 15.28 -9.68
C ASP A 481 -2.55 14.84 -11.08
N ILE A 482 -3.73 15.27 -11.46
CA ILE A 482 -4.12 15.30 -12.85
C ILE A 482 -3.51 16.60 -13.40
N PRO A 483 -2.72 16.57 -14.49
CA PRO A 483 -2.21 17.79 -15.12
C PRO A 483 -3.40 18.59 -15.67
N PHE A 484 -3.87 19.54 -14.90
CA PHE A 484 -5.03 20.35 -15.25
C PHE A 484 -4.62 21.79 -15.55
N GLU A 485 -5.21 22.33 -16.60
CA GLU A 485 -5.19 23.75 -16.90
C GLU A 485 -5.89 24.59 -15.82
N ALA A 486 -5.53 25.85 -15.69
CA ALA A 486 -5.96 26.77 -14.63
C ALA A 486 -7.50 26.86 -14.37
N HIS A 487 -8.32 26.46 -15.32
CA HIS A 487 -9.79 26.43 -15.18
C HIS A 487 -10.28 25.35 -14.21
N HIS A 488 -9.50 24.31 -13.96
CA HIS A 488 -9.87 23.18 -13.11
C HIS A 488 -9.62 23.45 -11.63
N GLU A 489 -8.79 24.42 -11.29
CA GLU A 489 -8.54 24.81 -9.89
C GLU A 489 -9.81 25.35 -9.21
N ARG A 490 -10.58 26.14 -9.93
CA ARG A 490 -11.87 26.67 -9.47
C ARG A 490 -12.96 25.59 -9.32
N ILE A 491 -12.98 24.63 -10.24
CA ILE A 491 -13.89 23.48 -10.17
C ILE A 491 -13.51 22.60 -8.96
N ARG A 492 -12.22 22.37 -8.74
CA ARG A 492 -11.69 21.65 -7.59
C ARG A 492 -12.10 22.30 -6.26
N GLU A 493 -12.01 23.62 -6.17
CA GLU A 493 -12.41 24.40 -5.00
C GLU A 493 -13.91 24.24 -4.71
N ILE A 494 -14.77 24.35 -5.72
CA ILE A 494 -16.23 24.18 -5.58
C ILE A 494 -16.56 22.75 -5.13
N PHE A 495 -15.94 21.72 -5.74
CA PHE A 495 -16.15 20.35 -5.31
C PHE A 495 -15.65 20.08 -3.89
N SER A 496 -14.52 20.67 -3.48
CA SER A 496 -14.01 20.53 -2.13
C SER A 496 -14.94 21.15 -1.09
N ILE A 497 -15.56 22.29 -1.39
CA ILE A 497 -16.54 22.95 -0.52
C ILE A 497 -17.81 22.10 -0.42
N ALA A 498 -18.36 21.65 -1.55
CA ALA A 498 -19.56 20.80 -1.55
C ALA A 498 -19.34 19.47 -0.80
N GLU A 499 -18.18 18.87 -0.96
CA GLU A 499 -17.81 17.65 -0.22
C GLU A 499 -17.62 17.95 1.28
N ALA A 500 -17.08 19.10 1.64
CA ALA A 500 -16.95 19.52 3.03
C ALA A 500 -18.31 19.66 3.72
N ASP A 501 -19.27 20.29 3.06
CA ASP A 501 -20.62 20.48 3.59
C ASP A 501 -21.37 19.13 3.75
N ASP A 502 -21.27 18.24 2.75
CA ASP A 502 -21.88 16.90 2.82
C ASP A 502 -21.29 16.07 3.96
N ARG A 503 -19.96 16.15 4.16
CA ARG A 503 -19.28 15.45 5.26
C ARG A 503 -19.66 16.01 6.63
N ALA A 504 -19.69 17.32 6.77
CA ALA A 504 -20.12 17.96 8.01
C ALA A 504 -21.57 17.59 8.36
N GLY A 505 -22.46 17.58 7.38
CA GLY A 505 -23.84 17.15 7.54
C GLY A 505 -23.95 15.69 7.95
N THR A 506 -23.19 14.78 7.31
CA THR A 506 -23.18 13.35 7.66
C THR A 506 -22.57 13.13 9.04
N ALA A 507 -21.48 13.83 9.39
CA ALA A 507 -20.87 13.77 10.72
C ALA A 507 -21.88 14.20 11.81
N SER A 508 -22.56 15.32 11.61
CA SER A 508 -23.59 15.82 12.55
C SER A 508 -24.74 14.83 12.75
N ARG A 509 -25.17 14.14 11.70
CA ARG A 509 -26.20 13.06 11.81
C ARG A 509 -25.70 11.87 12.62
N VAL A 510 -24.45 11.46 12.46
CA VAL A 510 -23.83 10.38 13.24
C VAL A 510 -23.66 10.81 14.71
N GLU A 511 -23.28 12.06 14.96
CA GLU A 511 -23.18 12.63 16.30
C GLU A 511 -24.54 12.72 16.99
N ALA A 512 -25.61 13.01 16.25
CA ALA A 512 -26.98 12.99 16.78
C ALA A 512 -27.39 11.62 17.30
N LEU A 513 -26.88 10.52 16.72
CA LEU A 513 -27.02 9.17 17.28
C LEU A 513 -26.19 8.99 18.56
N GLY A 514 -25.30 9.96 18.84
CA GLY A 514 -24.42 10.01 20.00
C GLY A 514 -23.12 9.29 19.83
N VAL A 515 -22.64 9.10 18.64
CA VAL A 515 -21.28 8.63 18.33
C VAL A 515 -20.45 9.87 17.97
N PRO A 516 -19.47 10.30 18.79
CA PRO A 516 -18.62 11.44 18.48
C PRO A 516 -17.87 11.22 17.18
N VAL A 517 -17.83 12.22 16.32
CA VAL A 517 -17.10 12.22 15.05
C VAL A 517 -16.00 13.28 15.09
N ALA A 518 -14.76 12.86 14.88
CA ALA A 518 -13.64 13.76 14.71
C ALA A 518 -13.27 13.84 13.23
N LEU A 519 -13.49 14.99 12.60
CA LEU A 519 -12.98 15.27 11.26
C LEU A 519 -11.50 15.63 11.37
N VAL A 520 -10.64 14.88 10.68
CA VAL A 520 -9.18 15.00 10.83
C VAL A 520 -8.48 15.19 9.49
N GLY A 521 -7.59 16.18 9.43
CA GLY A 521 -6.64 16.32 8.33
C GLY A 521 -5.38 15.47 8.53
N PRO A 522 -4.47 15.46 7.55
CA PRO A 522 -3.22 14.71 7.64
C PRO A 522 -2.36 15.11 8.84
N ASP A 523 -2.28 16.39 9.15
CA ASP A 523 -1.47 16.89 10.27
C ASP A 523 -2.03 16.44 11.62
N ALA A 524 -3.35 16.41 11.78
CA ALA A 524 -3.99 15.90 12.99
C ALA A 524 -3.78 14.38 13.15
N LEU A 525 -3.79 13.61 12.08
CA LEU A 525 -3.44 12.18 12.10
C LEU A 525 -1.97 11.96 12.44
N ARG A 526 -1.08 12.81 11.95
CA ARG A 526 0.36 12.81 12.30
C ARG A 526 0.63 13.36 13.69
N GLY A 527 -0.36 14.02 14.31
CA GLY A 527 -0.26 14.70 15.60
C GLY A 527 0.51 16.02 15.57
N GLU A 528 0.52 16.69 14.42
CA GLU A 528 1.21 17.96 14.21
C GLU A 528 0.27 19.16 14.33
N GLY A 529 -1.06 18.94 14.42
CA GLY A 529 -2.07 19.98 14.59
C GLY A 529 -3.37 19.47 15.19
N VAL A 530 -4.08 20.34 15.87
CA VAL A 530 -5.49 20.18 16.25
C VAL A 530 -6.27 21.16 15.39
N LEU A 531 -7.19 20.66 14.57
CA LEU A 531 -8.19 21.51 13.91
C LEU A 531 -9.21 22.00 14.93
#